data_1f4da0a108bcc48b3581af1eb585bf5c
#
_entry.id   1f4da0a108bcc48b3581af1eb585bf5c
#
_cell.length_a   1.000
_cell.length_b   1.000
_cell.length_c   1.000
_cell.angle_alpha   90.00
_cell.angle_beta   90.00
_cell.angle_gamma   90.00
#
_symmetry.space_group_name_H-M   'P 1'
#
loop_
_entity.id
_entity.type
_entity.pdbx_description
1 polymer ?
#
loop_
_entity_poly.entity_id
_entity_poly.type
_entity_poly.pdbx_seq_one_letter_code
_entity_poly.pdbx_strand_id
1 'polypeptide(L)'
;LLSMTPETEACVVEMGMRGLGQIAELCRIAAPTIGVVTNVGTSHIGILGSQENIAKAKGELIESLPDKGIAILNEDDPYVIKMGDTFSGNIIGYGVNGNYTVHGSRIQYENNCTKYVCTCFDEAFKVKLNMLGIHNVYNALAATATARVLGIDVNRIQKALSEFLPGAQRQFFTEINGVTVIDDSYN
;
A
#
# COMPACT_ATOMS: atom_id res chain seq x y z
N LEU A 1 -5.49 -7.95 -16.10
CA LEU A 1 -5.00 -9.24 -16.64
C LEU A 1 -5.13 -9.32 -18.15
N LEU A 2 -6.25 -8.87 -18.75
CA LEU A 2 -6.46 -8.94 -20.21
C LEU A 2 -5.48 -8.09 -21.04
N SER A 3 -4.78 -7.14 -20.42
CA SER A 3 -3.76 -6.30 -21.07
C SER A 3 -2.35 -6.87 -20.98
N MET A 4 -2.17 -8.04 -20.35
CA MET A 4 -0.85 -8.66 -20.22
C MET A 4 -0.38 -9.22 -21.56
N THR A 5 0.90 -9.05 -21.84
CA THR A 5 1.59 -9.58 -23.01
C THR A 5 2.76 -10.45 -22.55
N PRO A 6 3.42 -11.22 -23.43
CA PRO A 6 4.62 -12.00 -23.07
C PRO A 6 5.77 -11.18 -22.49
N GLU A 7 5.80 -9.85 -22.76
CA GLU A 7 6.80 -8.92 -22.26
C GLU A 7 6.45 -8.30 -20.89
N THR A 8 5.27 -8.64 -20.35
CA THR A 8 4.84 -8.12 -19.04
C THR A 8 5.67 -8.74 -17.92
N GLU A 9 6.50 -7.95 -17.26
CA GLU A 9 7.37 -8.39 -16.16
C GLU A 9 6.67 -8.41 -14.80
N ALA A 10 5.71 -7.50 -14.59
CA ALA A 10 4.92 -7.43 -13.36
C ALA A 10 3.50 -6.95 -13.63
N CYS A 11 2.55 -7.44 -12.84
CA CYS A 11 1.16 -7.03 -12.89
C CYS A 11 0.70 -6.65 -11.47
N VAL A 12 0.20 -5.43 -11.30
CA VAL A 12 -0.38 -4.96 -10.04
C VAL A 12 -1.89 -4.92 -10.19
N VAL A 13 -2.58 -5.66 -9.32
CA VAL A 13 -4.05 -5.78 -9.35
C VAL A 13 -4.62 -5.32 -8.02
N GLU A 14 -5.50 -4.33 -8.05
CA GLU A 14 -6.28 -3.95 -6.88
C GLU A 14 -7.47 -4.91 -6.73
N MET A 15 -7.65 -5.43 -5.53
CA MET A 15 -8.75 -6.33 -5.18
C MET A 15 -9.65 -5.68 -4.14
N GLY A 16 -10.93 -5.55 -4.48
CA GLY A 16 -11.97 -5.06 -3.57
C GLY A 16 -12.92 -6.18 -3.16
N MET A 17 -13.59 -6.01 -2.03
CA MET A 17 -14.58 -6.97 -1.53
C MET A 17 -15.78 -6.27 -0.86
N ARG A 18 -16.90 -6.95 -0.86
CA ARG A 18 -18.12 -6.62 -0.08
C ARG A 18 -18.54 -7.78 0.83
N GLY A 19 -17.86 -8.93 0.76
CA GLY A 19 -18.17 -10.12 1.54
C GLY A 19 -16.97 -11.06 1.65
N LEU A 20 -17.07 -12.03 2.55
CA LEU A 20 -16.11 -13.13 2.69
C LEU A 20 -16.07 -13.98 1.41
N GLY A 21 -14.92 -14.57 1.09
CA GLY A 21 -14.68 -15.43 -0.05
C GLY A 21 -14.39 -14.70 -1.36
N GLN A 22 -14.66 -13.39 -1.44
CA GLN A 22 -14.52 -12.65 -2.70
C GLN A 22 -13.05 -12.37 -3.05
N ILE A 23 -12.20 -12.06 -2.08
CA ILE A 23 -10.77 -11.91 -2.31
C ILE A 23 -10.15 -13.26 -2.71
N ALA A 24 -10.54 -14.34 -2.04
CA ALA A 24 -10.09 -15.68 -2.41
C ALA A 24 -10.47 -16.06 -3.86
N GLU A 25 -11.66 -15.67 -4.31
CA GLU A 25 -12.06 -15.85 -5.72
C GLU A 25 -11.20 -15.06 -6.69
N LEU A 26 -10.92 -13.79 -6.38
CA LEU A 26 -10.03 -12.95 -7.17
C LEU A 26 -8.61 -13.50 -7.21
N CYS A 27 -8.13 -14.05 -6.08
CA CYS A 27 -6.82 -14.70 -6.02
C CYS A 27 -6.74 -15.96 -6.88
N ARG A 28 -7.82 -16.75 -6.98
CA ARG A 28 -7.84 -17.90 -7.91
C ARG A 28 -7.66 -17.49 -9.37
N ILE A 29 -8.12 -16.30 -9.74
CA ILE A 29 -7.99 -15.76 -11.10
C ILE A 29 -6.61 -15.13 -11.31
N ALA A 30 -6.16 -14.30 -10.36
CA ALA A 30 -4.93 -13.51 -10.49
C ALA A 30 -3.67 -14.31 -10.14
N ALA A 31 -3.79 -15.37 -9.33
CA ALA A 31 -2.69 -16.19 -8.81
C ALA A 31 -1.53 -15.32 -8.27
N PRO A 32 -1.77 -14.45 -7.27
CA PRO A 32 -0.76 -13.52 -6.80
C PRO A 32 0.42 -14.27 -6.15
N THR A 33 1.62 -13.77 -6.38
CA THR A 33 2.85 -14.23 -5.70
C THR A 33 3.30 -13.27 -4.61
N ILE A 34 2.79 -12.03 -4.66
CA ILE A 34 3.02 -10.99 -3.66
C ILE A 34 1.65 -10.45 -3.24
N GLY A 35 1.37 -10.43 -1.95
CA GLY A 35 0.16 -9.85 -1.37
C GLY A 35 0.49 -8.61 -0.55
N VAL A 36 -0.21 -7.50 -0.80
CA VAL A 36 -0.04 -6.26 -0.05
C VAL A 36 -1.33 -5.93 0.68
N VAL A 37 -1.29 -5.81 2.00
CA VAL A 37 -2.42 -5.35 2.80
C VAL A 37 -2.06 -4.04 3.48
N THR A 38 -2.78 -2.98 3.13
CA THR A 38 -2.46 -1.62 3.58
C THR A 38 -3.03 -1.30 4.95
N ASN A 39 -4.27 -1.62 5.19
CA ASN A 39 -4.96 -1.38 6.46
C ASN A 39 -6.28 -2.17 6.55
N VAL A 40 -6.81 -2.23 7.77
CA VAL A 40 -8.17 -2.68 8.05
C VAL A 40 -8.94 -1.50 8.63
N GLY A 41 -9.53 -0.69 7.74
CA GLY A 41 -10.42 0.41 8.11
C GLY A 41 -11.83 -0.05 8.46
N THR A 42 -12.76 0.87 8.49
CA THR A 42 -14.19 0.62 8.76
C THR A 42 -15.04 0.61 7.48
N SER A 43 -14.43 0.70 6.31
CA SER A 43 -15.14 0.60 5.03
C SER A 43 -15.88 -0.75 4.93
N HIS A 44 -17.13 -0.71 4.47
CA HIS A 44 -18.02 -1.88 4.38
C HIS A 44 -18.45 -2.51 5.73
N ILE A 45 -18.22 -1.85 6.88
CA ILE A 45 -18.62 -2.37 8.19
C ILE A 45 -20.14 -2.62 8.28
N GLY A 46 -20.96 -1.81 7.60
CA GLY A 46 -22.40 -2.00 7.52
C GLY A 46 -22.83 -3.30 6.80
N ILE A 47 -21.95 -3.88 5.98
CA ILE A 47 -22.20 -5.13 5.24
C ILE A 47 -21.57 -6.30 5.97
N LEU A 48 -20.33 -6.17 6.43
CA LEU A 48 -19.55 -7.22 7.07
C LEU A 48 -19.82 -7.34 8.59
N GLY A 49 -20.45 -6.34 9.18
CA GLY A 49 -20.91 -6.35 10.58
C GLY A 49 -19.84 -5.98 11.59
N SER A 50 -18.56 -6.26 11.33
CA SER A 50 -17.46 -5.93 12.25
C SER A 50 -16.14 -5.71 11.52
N GLN A 51 -15.19 -5.08 12.22
CA GLN A 51 -13.83 -4.86 11.71
C GLN A 51 -13.04 -6.18 11.63
N GLU A 52 -13.32 -7.13 12.51
CA GLU A 52 -12.76 -8.49 12.48
C GLU A 52 -13.16 -9.21 11.18
N ASN A 53 -14.40 -9.09 10.76
CA ASN A 53 -14.86 -9.66 9.50
C ASN A 53 -14.23 -8.99 8.27
N ILE A 54 -13.99 -7.66 8.34
CA ILE A 54 -13.22 -6.94 7.31
C ILE A 54 -11.78 -7.47 7.26
N ALA A 55 -11.15 -7.64 8.43
CA ALA A 55 -9.81 -8.20 8.54
C ALA A 55 -9.75 -9.61 7.95
N LYS A 56 -10.71 -10.47 8.31
CA LYS A 56 -10.81 -11.83 7.77
C LYS A 56 -10.94 -11.84 6.25
N ALA A 57 -11.83 -11.00 5.69
CA ALA A 57 -12.00 -10.89 4.25
C ALA A 57 -10.74 -10.42 3.52
N LYS A 58 -10.02 -9.43 4.07
CA LYS A 58 -8.73 -8.98 3.50
C LYS A 58 -7.62 -10.01 3.68
N GLY A 59 -7.64 -10.76 4.79
CA GLY A 59 -6.69 -11.83 5.10
C GLY A 59 -6.71 -12.97 4.08
N GLU A 60 -7.84 -13.19 3.39
CA GLU A 60 -7.97 -14.16 2.30
C GLU A 60 -6.87 -13.99 1.22
N LEU A 61 -6.36 -12.76 1.02
CA LEU A 61 -5.23 -12.51 0.13
C LEU A 61 -3.98 -13.25 0.61
N ILE A 62 -3.65 -13.13 1.90
CA ILE A 62 -2.44 -13.74 2.47
C ILE A 62 -2.59 -15.26 2.51
N GLU A 63 -3.77 -15.76 2.88
CA GLU A 63 -4.09 -17.20 2.88
C GLU A 63 -4.02 -17.83 1.48
N SER A 64 -4.22 -17.01 0.42
CA SER A 64 -4.19 -17.45 -0.98
C SER A 64 -2.80 -17.42 -1.60
N LEU A 65 -1.80 -16.87 -0.91
CA LEU A 65 -0.43 -16.84 -1.42
C LEU A 65 0.21 -18.24 -1.40
N PRO A 66 1.08 -18.57 -2.35
CA PRO A 66 1.84 -19.81 -2.31
C PRO A 66 2.86 -19.83 -1.15
N ASP A 67 3.32 -20.99 -0.73
CA ASP A 67 4.30 -21.18 0.37
C ASP A 67 5.57 -20.35 0.21
N LYS A 68 5.97 -20.04 -1.01
CA LYS A 68 7.11 -19.15 -1.33
C LYS A 68 6.69 -17.74 -1.69
N GLY A 69 5.43 -17.39 -1.43
CA GLY A 69 4.91 -16.05 -1.65
C GLY A 69 5.48 -15.03 -0.68
N ILE A 70 5.19 -13.76 -0.94
CA ILE A 70 5.64 -12.65 -0.12
C ILE A 70 4.43 -11.85 0.34
N ALA A 71 4.29 -11.69 1.66
CA ALA A 71 3.28 -10.84 2.27
C ALA A 71 3.92 -9.49 2.67
N ILE A 72 3.37 -8.39 2.18
CA ILE A 72 3.79 -7.03 2.53
C ILE A 72 2.71 -6.44 3.44
N LEU A 73 3.03 -6.29 4.72
CA LEU A 73 2.05 -6.01 5.76
C LEU A 73 2.35 -4.69 6.48
N ASN A 74 1.31 -3.90 6.71
CA ASN A 74 1.40 -2.72 7.56
C ASN A 74 1.44 -3.15 9.04
N GLU A 75 2.59 -3.06 9.66
CA GLU A 75 2.80 -3.48 11.04
C GLU A 75 2.28 -2.48 12.08
N ASP A 76 1.88 -1.28 11.65
CA ASP A 76 1.19 -0.33 12.51
C ASP A 76 -0.32 -0.60 12.63
N ASP A 77 -0.86 -1.50 11.81
CA ASP A 77 -2.27 -1.91 11.87
C ASP A 77 -2.42 -3.25 12.61
N PRO A 78 -3.08 -3.26 13.79
CA PRO A 78 -3.16 -4.45 14.64
C PRO A 78 -3.94 -5.63 14.03
N TYR A 79 -4.75 -5.38 13.02
CA TYR A 79 -5.44 -6.44 12.29
C TYR A 79 -4.57 -6.99 11.15
N VAL A 80 -3.81 -6.12 10.48
CA VAL A 80 -2.97 -6.53 9.35
C VAL A 80 -1.80 -7.38 9.84
N ILE A 81 -1.14 -7.01 10.95
CA ILE A 81 0.00 -7.78 11.48
C ILE A 81 -0.40 -9.23 11.80
N LYS A 82 -1.61 -9.45 12.32
CA LYS A 82 -2.13 -10.79 12.65
C LYS A 82 -2.33 -11.68 11.42
N MET A 83 -2.46 -11.12 10.23
CA MET A 83 -2.58 -11.91 9.01
C MET A 83 -1.28 -12.65 8.69
N GLY A 84 -0.14 -12.17 9.22
CA GLY A 84 1.15 -12.84 9.10
C GLY A 84 1.35 -14.04 10.02
N ASP A 85 0.57 -14.17 11.11
CA ASP A 85 0.80 -15.18 12.15
C ASP A 85 0.73 -16.63 11.63
N THR A 86 -0.04 -16.87 10.59
CA THR A 86 -0.24 -18.20 10.00
C THR A 86 0.41 -18.35 8.63
N PHE A 87 1.06 -17.32 8.13
CA PHE A 87 1.70 -17.35 6.81
C PHE A 87 3.11 -17.94 6.89
N SER A 88 3.38 -18.95 6.08
CA SER A 88 4.66 -19.67 6.05
C SER A 88 5.71 -19.06 5.11
N GLY A 89 5.30 -18.14 4.26
CA GLY A 89 6.19 -17.47 3.30
C GLY A 89 6.96 -16.29 3.90
N ASN A 90 7.53 -15.45 3.06
CA ASN A 90 8.29 -14.28 3.50
C ASN A 90 7.37 -13.12 3.85
N ILE A 91 7.58 -12.50 5.00
CA ILE A 91 6.87 -11.31 5.43
C ILE A 91 7.81 -10.10 5.38
N ILE A 92 7.35 -9.02 4.73
CA ILE A 92 8.00 -7.72 4.73
C ILE A 92 7.08 -6.75 5.45
N GLY A 93 7.46 -6.40 6.67
CA GLY A 93 6.73 -5.42 7.47
C GLY A 93 7.08 -3.99 7.09
N TYR A 94 6.07 -3.11 7.07
CA TYR A 94 6.29 -1.69 6.88
C TYR A 94 5.43 -0.85 7.82
N GLY A 95 5.87 0.39 8.08
CA GLY A 95 5.15 1.33 8.95
C GLY A 95 5.96 2.58 9.29
N VAL A 96 5.49 3.34 10.29
CA VAL A 96 6.13 4.58 10.75
C VAL A 96 6.35 4.62 12.26
N ASN A 97 5.69 3.75 13.03
CA ASN A 97 5.74 3.76 14.50
C ASN A 97 6.78 2.80 15.09
N GLY A 98 7.48 2.04 14.26
CA GLY A 98 8.47 1.07 14.67
C GLY A 98 9.66 0.98 13.73
N ASN A 99 10.60 0.11 14.06
CA ASN A 99 11.78 -0.16 13.25
C ASN A 99 11.52 -1.41 12.39
N TYR A 100 10.71 -1.23 11.36
CA TYR A 100 10.30 -2.28 10.43
C TYR A 100 11.28 -2.42 9.27
N THR A 101 11.14 -3.49 8.49
CA THR A 101 11.97 -3.73 7.29
C THR A 101 11.92 -2.55 6.33
N VAL A 102 10.75 -1.94 6.17
CA VAL A 102 10.55 -0.69 5.43
C VAL A 102 9.85 0.31 6.33
N HIS A 103 10.53 1.38 6.71
CA HIS A 103 9.89 2.36 7.59
C HIS A 103 10.14 3.81 7.19
N GLY A 104 9.17 4.65 7.53
CA GLY A 104 9.21 6.09 7.34
C GLY A 104 9.52 6.82 8.64
N SER A 105 10.45 7.76 8.61
CA SER A 105 10.81 8.57 9.76
C SER A 105 10.99 10.04 9.38
N ARG A 106 11.05 10.96 10.36
CA ARG A 106 11.26 12.40 10.15
C ARG A 106 10.25 13.00 9.17
N ILE A 107 8.99 12.63 9.31
CA ILE A 107 7.91 13.07 8.42
C ILE A 107 7.62 14.55 8.65
N GLN A 108 7.61 15.31 7.56
CA GLN A 108 7.36 16.76 7.54
C GLN A 108 6.41 17.11 6.42
N TYR A 109 5.52 18.07 6.67
CA TYR A 109 4.56 18.59 5.71
C TYR A 109 4.94 20.01 5.34
N GLU A 110 5.17 20.29 4.06
CA GLU A 110 5.63 21.57 3.57
C GLU A 110 5.21 21.82 2.12
N ASN A 111 4.65 22.97 1.83
CA ASN A 111 4.30 23.39 0.46
C ASN A 111 3.52 22.31 -0.33
N ASN A 112 2.44 21.80 0.26
CA ASN A 112 1.60 20.75 -0.32
C ASN A 112 2.32 19.42 -0.62
N CYS A 113 3.47 19.21 -0.01
CA CYS A 113 4.27 17.99 -0.13
C CYS A 113 4.50 17.34 1.23
N THR A 114 4.70 16.05 1.22
CA THR A 114 5.20 15.30 2.37
C THR A 114 6.64 14.88 2.12
N LYS A 115 7.54 15.22 3.05
CA LYS A 115 8.95 14.82 3.02
C LYS A 115 9.21 13.86 4.17
N TYR A 116 9.97 12.81 3.93
CA TYR A 116 10.38 11.87 4.99
C TYR A 116 11.67 11.14 4.62
N VAL A 117 12.24 10.45 5.59
CA VAL A 117 13.33 9.51 5.34
C VAL A 117 12.72 8.11 5.32
N CYS A 118 12.90 7.41 4.21
CA CYS A 118 12.57 6.00 4.08
C CYS A 118 13.81 5.17 4.36
N THR A 119 13.72 4.24 5.30
CA THR A 119 14.68 3.14 5.44
C THR A 119 14.03 1.90 4.86
N CYS A 120 14.72 1.24 3.94
CA CYS A 120 14.22 0.07 3.26
C CYS A 120 15.33 -0.99 3.22
N PHE A 121 15.15 -2.06 3.99
CA PHE A 121 16.23 -2.98 4.35
C PHE A 121 17.42 -2.22 4.95
N ASP A 122 18.59 -2.30 4.37
CA ASP A 122 19.81 -1.64 4.87
C ASP A 122 20.08 -0.27 4.22
N GLU A 123 19.18 0.23 3.37
CA GLU A 123 19.35 1.48 2.64
C GLU A 123 18.40 2.57 3.16
N ALA A 124 18.91 3.79 3.36
CA ALA A 124 18.10 4.94 3.76
C ALA A 124 18.19 6.06 2.71
N PHE A 125 17.04 6.62 2.33
CA PHE A 125 16.95 7.68 1.35
C PHE A 125 15.82 8.67 1.68
N LYS A 126 15.97 9.90 1.17
CA LYS A 126 14.94 10.94 1.34
C LYS A 126 13.86 10.76 0.30
N VAL A 127 12.61 10.87 0.73
CA VAL A 127 11.44 10.85 -0.15
C VAL A 127 10.72 12.18 -0.09
N LYS A 128 10.26 12.66 -1.24
CA LYS A 128 9.33 13.76 -1.38
C LYS A 128 8.12 13.26 -2.16
N LEU A 129 6.95 13.36 -1.55
CA LEU A 129 5.66 13.08 -2.19
C LEU A 129 4.96 14.39 -2.50
N ASN A 130 4.38 14.52 -3.68
CA ASN A 130 3.56 15.68 -4.08
C ASN A 130 2.11 15.54 -3.55
N MET A 131 1.97 15.11 -2.32
CA MET A 131 0.71 14.81 -1.62
C MET A 131 0.91 15.05 -0.12
N LEU A 132 -0.15 15.42 0.57
CA LEU A 132 -0.17 15.58 2.02
C LEU A 132 -0.77 14.33 2.71
N GLY A 133 -0.41 14.14 3.94
CA GLY A 133 -1.03 13.17 4.84
C GLY A 133 -0.23 11.90 5.06
N ILE A 134 -0.32 11.42 6.30
CA ILE A 134 0.38 10.23 6.76
C ILE A 134 -0.03 8.97 5.99
N HIS A 135 -1.28 8.88 5.56
CA HIS A 135 -1.78 7.75 4.77
C HIS A 135 -1.03 7.59 3.43
N ASN A 136 -0.59 8.72 2.82
CA ASN A 136 0.22 8.68 1.62
C ASN A 136 1.66 8.22 1.88
N VAL A 137 2.18 8.45 3.09
CA VAL A 137 3.45 7.85 3.51
C VAL A 137 3.30 6.32 3.59
N TYR A 138 2.26 5.81 4.24
CA TYR A 138 2.00 4.35 4.28
C TYR A 138 1.86 3.73 2.89
N ASN A 139 1.12 4.38 1.99
CA ASN A 139 0.98 3.93 0.61
C ASN A 139 2.34 3.89 -0.12
N ALA A 140 3.17 4.92 0.06
CA ALA A 140 4.51 4.98 -0.53
C ALA A 140 5.47 3.94 0.06
N LEU A 141 5.37 3.64 1.37
CA LEU A 141 6.14 2.57 2.01
C LEU A 141 5.75 1.19 1.47
N ALA A 142 4.44 0.92 1.32
CA ALA A 142 3.95 -0.31 0.70
C ALA A 142 4.46 -0.47 -0.74
N ALA A 143 4.39 0.61 -1.54
CA ALA A 143 4.92 0.63 -2.90
C ALA A 143 6.44 0.42 -2.93
N THR A 144 7.18 1.04 -2.00
CA THR A 144 8.64 0.87 -1.85
C THR A 144 8.99 -0.58 -1.53
N ALA A 145 8.31 -1.19 -0.55
CA ALA A 145 8.51 -2.58 -0.17
C ALA A 145 8.29 -3.52 -1.38
N THR A 146 7.19 -3.30 -2.11
CA THR A 146 6.86 -4.09 -3.31
C THR A 146 7.91 -3.93 -4.40
N ALA A 147 8.34 -2.70 -4.68
CA ALA A 147 9.34 -2.41 -5.70
C ALA A 147 10.70 -3.06 -5.37
N ARG A 148 11.11 -3.01 -4.10
CA ARG A 148 12.37 -3.64 -3.64
C ARG A 148 12.32 -5.15 -3.76
N VAL A 149 11.21 -5.77 -3.42
CA VAL A 149 11.00 -7.22 -3.61
C VAL A 149 11.11 -7.61 -5.09
N LEU A 150 10.67 -6.74 -6.00
CA LEU A 150 10.80 -6.92 -7.45
C LEU A 150 12.20 -6.55 -7.99
N GLY A 151 13.16 -6.21 -7.13
CA GLY A 151 14.55 -5.92 -7.53
C GLY A 151 14.78 -4.50 -8.06
N ILE A 152 13.81 -3.58 -7.88
CA ILE A 152 13.97 -2.19 -8.31
C ILE A 152 14.89 -1.46 -7.31
N ASP A 153 15.89 -0.76 -7.82
CA ASP A 153 16.84 0.00 -6.98
C ASP A 153 16.21 1.25 -6.36
N VAL A 154 16.79 1.71 -5.24
CA VAL A 154 16.24 2.82 -4.45
C VAL A 154 16.21 4.15 -5.20
N ASN A 155 17.14 4.40 -6.13
CA ASN A 155 17.16 5.66 -6.88
C ASN A 155 15.98 5.73 -7.84
N ARG A 156 15.62 4.61 -8.48
CA ARG A 156 14.45 4.51 -9.34
C ARG A 156 13.16 4.67 -8.53
N ILE A 157 13.09 4.06 -7.36
CA ILE A 157 11.94 4.19 -6.44
C ILE A 157 11.80 5.64 -5.98
N GLN A 158 12.89 6.27 -5.51
CA GLN A 158 12.91 7.66 -5.06
C GLN A 158 12.44 8.61 -6.17
N LYS A 159 12.95 8.42 -7.39
CA LYS A 159 12.54 9.20 -8.55
C LYS A 159 11.05 9.03 -8.84
N ALA A 160 10.57 7.80 -8.96
CA ALA A 160 9.16 7.53 -9.25
C ALA A 160 8.22 8.12 -8.19
N LEU A 161 8.55 8.02 -6.90
CA LEU A 161 7.76 8.62 -5.83
C LEU A 161 7.74 10.15 -5.90
N SER A 162 8.85 10.78 -6.28
CA SER A 162 8.94 12.25 -6.41
C SER A 162 8.20 12.80 -7.63
N GLU A 163 8.06 12.01 -8.68
CA GLU A 163 7.36 12.36 -9.92
C GLU A 163 5.87 11.97 -9.88
N PHE A 164 5.47 11.13 -8.91
CA PHE A 164 4.09 10.69 -8.80
C PHE A 164 3.17 11.87 -8.49
N LEU A 165 2.09 11.96 -9.25
CA LEU A 165 1.00 12.91 -9.03
C LEU A 165 -0.28 12.12 -8.75
N PRO A 166 -1.08 12.56 -7.75
CA PRO A 166 -2.36 11.93 -7.50
C PRO A 166 -3.28 12.05 -8.72
N GLY A 167 -4.15 11.08 -8.90
CA GLY A 167 -5.21 11.16 -9.89
C GLY A 167 -6.18 12.31 -9.60
N ALA A 168 -7.00 12.66 -10.59
CA ALA A 168 -8.07 13.65 -10.40
C ALA A 168 -8.96 13.29 -9.20
N GLN A 169 -9.44 14.30 -8.47
CA GLN A 169 -10.31 14.16 -7.31
C GLN A 169 -9.66 13.46 -6.09
N ARG A 170 -8.32 13.39 -6.05
CA ARG A 170 -7.56 12.87 -4.90
C ARG A 170 -6.56 13.94 -4.45
N GLN A 171 -6.94 14.74 -3.44
CA GLN A 171 -6.14 15.86 -2.92
C GLN A 171 -5.64 16.80 -4.03
N PHE A 172 -6.51 17.10 -5.01
CA PHE A 172 -6.17 18.03 -6.08
C PHE A 172 -6.29 19.47 -5.57
N PHE A 173 -5.16 20.18 -5.56
CA PHE A 173 -5.09 21.56 -5.12
C PHE A 173 -5.22 22.49 -6.33
N THR A 174 -6.17 23.43 -6.26
CA THR A 174 -6.30 24.51 -7.24
C THR A 174 -6.51 25.83 -6.54
N GLU A 175 -6.14 26.93 -7.17
CA GLU A 175 -6.36 28.28 -6.67
C GLU A 175 -7.39 28.99 -7.55
N ILE A 176 -8.48 29.45 -6.93
CA ILE A 176 -9.54 30.19 -7.62
C ILE A 176 -9.73 31.52 -6.89
N ASN A 177 -9.43 32.64 -7.56
CA ASN A 177 -9.56 33.99 -7.01
C ASN A 177 -8.86 34.20 -5.66
N GLY A 178 -7.66 33.62 -5.47
CA GLY A 178 -6.90 33.70 -4.22
C GLY A 178 -7.40 32.76 -3.11
N VAL A 179 -8.33 31.88 -3.41
CA VAL A 179 -8.80 30.82 -2.50
C VAL A 179 -8.24 29.48 -2.93
N THR A 180 -7.55 28.80 -2.01
CA THR A 180 -7.10 27.43 -2.25
C THR A 180 -8.29 26.48 -2.10
N VAL A 181 -8.57 25.74 -3.15
CA VAL A 181 -9.60 24.68 -3.18
C VAL A 181 -8.89 23.32 -3.20
N ILE A 182 -9.32 22.43 -2.31
CA ILE A 182 -8.84 21.04 -2.26
C ILE A 182 -9.97 20.15 -2.73
N ASP A 183 -9.78 19.49 -3.84
CA ASP A 183 -10.73 18.48 -4.34
C ASP A 183 -10.24 17.08 -3.94
N ASP A 184 -11.00 16.44 -3.04
CA ASP A 184 -10.78 15.06 -2.56
C ASP A 184 -12.10 14.28 -2.64
N SER A 185 -12.81 14.44 -3.76
CA SER A 185 -14.18 13.96 -3.95
C SER A 185 -14.28 12.61 -4.68
N TYR A 186 -13.19 11.85 -4.76
CA TYR A 186 -13.17 10.56 -5.48
C TYR A 186 -14.15 9.51 -4.90
N ASN A 187 -14.39 9.54 -3.57
CA ASN A 187 -15.34 8.67 -2.85
C ASN A 187 -16.14 9.47 -1.83
#